data_8707236fcbc9cd3c536457c4d5c64031
#
_entry.id   8707236fcbc9cd3c536457c4d5c64031
#
_cell.length_a   1.000
_cell.length_b   1.000
_cell.length_c   1.000
_cell.angle_alpha   90.00
_cell.angle_beta   90.00
_cell.angle_gamma   90.00
#
_symmetry.space_group_name_H-M   'P 1'
#
loop_
_entity.id
_entity.type
_entity.pdbx_description
1 polymer ?
#
loop_
_entity_poly.entity_id
_entity_poly.type
_entity_poly.pdbx_seq_one_letter_code
_entity_poly.pdbx_strand_id
1 'polypeptide(L)'
;LIPNKNVKSAKPSVKADEKKAAPKEEILEAGPIMVKINKVEPNREQPRKDFDEDALMELADSIKQFGVLQPILVQKKKDYYEIIAGERRWRAAKLAGLKEVPIIVKEFTEQEIVEISLIENIQRENLNPIEEAMAYKRLLKEFNLKQDEVAERVSKSRTAVTNSMRLLKLNDRVQQMIIDDMISTGHARALLAIEDEEQQYMLANKIFDEKLSVRETEKLVKALK
;
A
#
# COMPACT_ATOMS: atom_id res chain seq x y z
N LEU A 1 -27.92 -46.52 -51.14
CA LEU A 1 -29.26 -46.57 -50.54
C LEU A 1 -29.23 -45.86 -49.18
N ILE A 2 -29.74 -44.62 -49.16
CA ILE A 2 -30.05 -43.84 -47.98
C ILE A 2 -31.34 -44.40 -47.36
N PRO A 3 -31.55 -44.29 -46.03
CA PRO A 3 -32.41 -43.20 -45.60
C PRO A 3 -31.99 -42.49 -44.27
N ASN A 4 -32.22 -41.21 -44.37
CA ASN A 4 -32.43 -40.19 -43.39
C ASN A 4 -33.40 -40.58 -42.25
N LYS A 5 -33.04 -40.26 -40.96
CA LYS A 5 -34.03 -40.03 -39.89
C LYS A 5 -33.58 -38.93 -38.91
N ASN A 6 -34.34 -37.85 -38.98
CA ASN A 6 -34.48 -36.79 -37.98
C ASN A 6 -34.52 -37.32 -36.55
N VAL A 7 -33.76 -36.69 -35.65
CA VAL A 7 -34.08 -36.62 -34.22
C VAL A 7 -33.87 -35.20 -33.74
N LYS A 8 -34.90 -34.71 -33.06
CA LYS A 8 -35.18 -33.38 -32.57
C LYS A 8 -34.16 -32.85 -31.56
N SER A 9 -33.90 -31.58 -31.72
CA SER A 9 -33.22 -30.69 -30.75
C SER A 9 -33.89 -30.70 -29.37
N ALA A 10 -33.07 -30.88 -28.32
CA ALA A 10 -33.38 -30.43 -26.99
C ALA A 10 -32.28 -29.43 -26.58
N LYS A 11 -32.68 -28.18 -26.35
CA LYS A 11 -31.86 -27.13 -25.79
C LYS A 11 -31.73 -27.36 -24.30
N PRO A 12 -30.52 -27.32 -23.69
CA PRO A 12 -30.38 -27.03 -22.27
C PRO A 12 -30.30 -25.51 -22.08
N SER A 13 -31.19 -25.01 -21.25
CA SER A 13 -31.19 -23.66 -20.72
C SER A 13 -29.92 -23.40 -19.89
N VAL A 14 -29.04 -22.56 -20.40
CA VAL A 14 -27.92 -22.03 -19.66
C VAL A 14 -28.46 -20.93 -18.77
N LYS A 15 -28.47 -21.17 -17.46
CA LYS A 15 -28.65 -20.12 -16.47
C LYS A 15 -27.40 -19.22 -16.54
N ALA A 16 -27.60 -17.98 -16.88
CA ALA A 16 -26.61 -16.94 -16.78
C ALA A 16 -26.28 -16.70 -15.30
N ASP A 17 -25.10 -17.17 -14.88
CA ASP A 17 -24.48 -16.66 -13.66
C ASP A 17 -24.02 -15.21 -13.94
N GLU A 18 -24.76 -14.28 -13.38
CA GLU A 18 -24.33 -12.90 -13.28
C GLU A 18 -23.06 -12.85 -12.42
N LYS A 19 -21.89 -12.95 -13.06
CA LYS A 19 -20.65 -12.48 -12.49
C LYS A 19 -20.80 -10.99 -12.27
N LYS A 20 -21.00 -10.58 -11.02
CA LYS A 20 -20.75 -9.21 -10.57
C LYS A 20 -19.30 -8.89 -10.94
N ALA A 21 -19.14 -8.14 -12.01
CA ALA A 21 -17.89 -7.52 -12.37
C ALA A 21 -17.48 -6.60 -11.23
N ALA A 22 -16.24 -6.73 -10.77
CA ALA A 22 -15.60 -5.76 -9.92
C ALA A 22 -15.74 -4.37 -10.57
N PRO A 23 -15.89 -3.28 -9.79
CA PRO A 23 -15.99 -1.95 -10.34
C PRO A 23 -14.69 -1.65 -11.09
N LYS A 24 -14.76 -1.71 -12.43
CA LYS A 24 -13.73 -1.15 -13.29
C LYS A 24 -13.68 0.34 -13.00
N GLU A 25 -12.46 0.80 -12.75
CA GLU A 25 -12.02 2.18 -12.70
C GLU A 25 -12.78 3.06 -13.72
N GLU A 26 -13.84 3.72 -13.28
CA GLU A 26 -14.29 4.98 -13.88
C GLU A 26 -13.37 6.09 -13.39
N ILE A 27 -12.10 5.96 -13.71
CA ILE A 27 -11.11 7.02 -13.58
C ILE A 27 -11.05 7.72 -14.92
N LEU A 28 -11.34 9.04 -14.92
CA LEU A 28 -11.12 9.99 -16.00
C LEU A 28 -12.30 10.28 -16.97
N GLU A 29 -13.35 10.95 -16.48
CA GLU A 29 -14.14 11.81 -17.38
C GLU A 29 -13.87 13.32 -17.20
N ALA A 30 -13.12 13.76 -16.19
CA ALA A 30 -12.66 15.16 -16.11
C ALA A 30 -11.16 15.20 -15.95
N GLY A 31 -10.46 15.69 -16.98
CA GLY A 31 -9.02 15.98 -16.90
C GLY A 31 -8.69 16.93 -15.74
N PRO A 32 -7.41 17.15 -15.41
CA PRO A 32 -7.02 18.07 -14.36
C PRO A 32 -7.54 19.48 -14.63
N ILE A 33 -8.15 20.09 -13.61
CA ILE A 33 -8.64 21.47 -13.66
C ILE A 33 -7.72 22.38 -12.85
N MET A 34 -7.53 23.62 -13.32
CA MET A 34 -6.77 24.64 -12.58
C MET A 34 -7.66 25.33 -11.56
N VAL A 35 -7.24 25.37 -10.31
CA VAL A 35 -8.00 25.97 -9.22
C VAL A 35 -7.08 26.87 -8.39
N LYS A 36 -7.62 27.97 -7.88
CA LYS A 36 -6.90 28.87 -6.97
C LYS A 36 -6.39 28.10 -5.76
N ILE A 37 -5.08 28.20 -5.46
CA ILE A 37 -4.44 27.46 -4.38
C ILE A 37 -5.08 27.70 -3.01
N ASN A 38 -5.66 28.88 -2.81
CA ASN A 38 -6.36 29.25 -1.56
C ASN A 38 -7.71 28.53 -1.38
N LYS A 39 -8.23 27.87 -2.42
CA LYS A 39 -9.42 27.02 -2.34
C LYS A 39 -9.10 25.56 -2.05
N VAL A 40 -7.83 25.22 -1.96
CA VAL A 40 -7.35 23.86 -1.68
C VAL A 40 -6.78 23.85 -0.27
N GLU A 41 -7.31 22.99 0.59
CA GLU A 41 -6.91 22.85 2.00
C GLU A 41 -6.46 21.42 2.30
N PRO A 42 -5.47 21.24 3.21
CA PRO A 42 -5.07 19.92 3.68
C PRO A 42 -6.19 19.31 4.53
N ASN A 43 -6.22 17.97 4.56
CA ASN A 43 -7.14 17.25 5.46
C ASN A 43 -6.76 17.54 6.92
N ARG A 44 -7.69 18.03 7.71
CA ARG A 44 -7.47 18.41 9.11
C ARG A 44 -7.38 17.22 10.06
N GLU A 45 -7.94 16.09 9.67
CA GLU A 45 -7.97 14.87 10.49
C GLU A 45 -6.69 14.03 10.38
N GLN A 46 -5.89 14.25 9.35
CA GLN A 46 -4.62 13.53 9.12
C GLN A 46 -3.47 14.49 8.77
N PRO A 47 -3.12 15.44 9.65
CA PRO A 47 -2.01 16.34 9.37
C PRO A 47 -0.70 15.56 9.41
N ARG A 48 0.00 15.49 8.26
CA ARG A 48 1.39 15.04 8.23
C ARG A 48 2.22 16.02 9.04
N LYS A 49 2.84 15.54 10.14
CA LYS A 49 3.57 16.41 11.09
C LYS A 49 5.00 16.67 10.68
N ASP A 50 5.65 15.72 10.01
CA ASP A 50 7.06 15.81 9.66
C ASP A 50 7.23 15.97 8.14
N PHE A 51 7.74 17.12 7.74
CA PHE A 51 8.20 17.40 6.39
C PHE A 51 9.69 17.77 6.48
N ASP A 52 10.50 17.08 5.70
CA ASP A 52 11.87 17.50 5.44
C ASP A 52 11.82 18.84 4.69
N GLU A 53 12.26 19.90 5.35
CA GLU A 53 12.21 21.27 4.83
C GLU A 53 13.10 21.43 3.61
N ASP A 54 14.28 20.82 3.59
CA ASP A 54 15.22 20.90 2.46
C ASP A 54 14.63 20.22 1.22
N ALA A 55 14.08 19.02 1.37
CA ALA A 55 13.40 18.32 0.28
C ALA A 55 12.12 19.03 -0.19
N LEU A 56 11.47 19.83 0.68
CA LEU A 56 10.32 20.64 0.29
C LEU A 56 10.74 21.87 -0.49
N MET A 57 11.87 22.51 -0.15
CA MET A 57 12.44 23.64 -0.87
C MET A 57 12.92 23.24 -2.27
N GLU A 58 13.62 22.11 -2.42
CA GLU A 58 14.00 21.58 -3.73
C GLU A 58 12.78 21.35 -4.63
N LEU A 59 11.72 20.79 -4.06
CA LEU A 59 10.46 20.59 -4.79
C LEU A 59 9.82 21.93 -5.17
N ALA A 60 9.88 22.95 -4.31
CA ALA A 60 9.34 24.26 -4.58
C ALA A 60 10.09 24.96 -5.74
N ASP A 61 11.41 24.83 -5.79
CA ASP A 61 12.23 25.36 -6.89
C ASP A 61 11.93 24.66 -8.22
N SER A 62 11.75 23.34 -8.19
CA SER A 62 11.30 22.58 -9.37
C SER A 62 9.92 23.02 -9.84
N ILE A 63 8.98 23.20 -8.92
CA ILE A 63 7.61 23.65 -9.23
C ILE A 63 7.60 25.08 -9.76
N LYS A 64 8.50 25.94 -9.29
CA LYS A 64 8.63 27.31 -9.79
C LYS A 64 9.07 27.35 -11.25
N GLN A 65 9.89 26.37 -11.68
CA GLN A 65 10.39 26.29 -13.05
C GLN A 65 9.41 25.61 -14.01
N PHE A 66 8.81 24.49 -13.58
CA PHE A 66 8.03 23.60 -14.45
C PHE A 66 6.55 23.54 -14.12
N GLY A 67 6.12 24.22 -13.05
CA GLY A 67 4.74 24.06 -12.53
C GLY A 67 4.54 22.73 -11.81
N VAL A 68 3.31 22.49 -11.39
CA VAL A 68 2.90 21.22 -10.77
C VAL A 68 2.56 20.22 -11.87
N LEU A 69 3.51 19.34 -12.22
CA LEU A 69 3.35 18.34 -13.30
C LEU A 69 2.31 17.25 -12.98
N GLN A 70 2.27 16.82 -11.74
CA GLN A 70 1.27 15.84 -11.29
C GLN A 70 0.16 16.54 -10.51
N PRO A 71 -1.09 16.44 -10.95
CA PRO A 71 -2.22 17.05 -10.26
C PRO A 71 -2.37 16.60 -8.81
N ILE A 72 -2.95 17.46 -7.99
CA ILE A 72 -3.29 17.17 -6.60
C ILE A 72 -4.66 16.49 -6.59
N LEU A 73 -4.77 15.36 -5.91
CA LEU A 73 -6.04 14.66 -5.77
C LEU A 73 -6.85 15.26 -4.63
N VAL A 74 -8.06 15.68 -4.92
CA VAL A 74 -8.91 16.39 -3.96
C VAL A 74 -10.34 15.87 -3.97
N GLN A 75 -11.02 16.06 -2.84
CA GLN A 75 -12.47 15.90 -2.72
C GLN A 75 -13.12 17.27 -2.67
N LYS A 76 -14.25 17.44 -3.36
CA LYS A 76 -15.02 18.68 -3.29
C LYS A 76 -15.79 18.73 -1.96
N LYS A 77 -15.60 19.81 -1.21
CA LYS A 77 -16.43 20.20 -0.07
C LYS A 77 -17.32 21.39 -0.50
N LYS A 78 -18.15 21.92 0.42
CA LYS A 78 -19.11 22.98 0.06
C LYS A 78 -18.43 24.19 -0.61
N ASP A 79 -17.36 24.72 0.00
CA ASP A 79 -16.72 25.97 -0.43
C ASP A 79 -15.25 25.82 -0.80
N TYR A 80 -14.65 24.65 -0.58
CA TYR A 80 -13.23 24.38 -0.80
C TYR A 80 -13.00 22.94 -1.33
N TYR A 81 -11.76 22.65 -1.65
CA TYR A 81 -11.29 21.33 -2.04
C TYR A 81 -10.36 20.78 -0.97
N GLU A 82 -10.67 19.63 -0.42
CA GLU A 82 -9.87 18.96 0.58
C GLU A 82 -8.89 18.01 -0.08
N ILE A 83 -7.59 18.11 0.28
CA ILE A 83 -6.53 17.27 -0.26
C ILE A 83 -6.66 15.85 0.26
N ILE A 84 -6.75 14.89 -0.66
CA ILE A 84 -6.71 13.45 -0.37
C ILE A 84 -5.28 12.93 -0.56
N ALA A 85 -4.60 13.34 -1.65
CA ALA A 85 -3.20 13.00 -1.90
C ALA A 85 -2.47 14.13 -2.61
N GLY A 86 -1.18 14.31 -2.29
CA GLY A 86 -0.32 15.33 -2.90
C GLY A 86 -0.08 16.57 -2.03
N GLU A 87 -0.19 16.49 -0.71
CA GLU A 87 0.03 17.62 0.21
C GLU A 87 1.41 18.26 0.05
N ARG A 88 2.49 17.45 -0.16
CA ARG A 88 3.84 18.00 -0.42
C ARG A 88 3.85 18.92 -1.64
N ARG A 89 3.20 18.51 -2.73
CA ARG A 89 3.09 19.31 -3.96
C ARG A 89 2.33 20.61 -3.73
N TRP A 90 1.25 20.56 -2.95
CA TRP A 90 0.50 21.76 -2.60
C TRP A 90 1.32 22.72 -1.73
N ARG A 91 2.03 22.22 -0.70
CA ARG A 91 2.92 23.04 0.13
C ARG A 91 4.05 23.67 -0.68
N ALA A 92 4.72 22.89 -1.50
CA ALA A 92 5.77 23.36 -2.38
C ALA A 92 5.27 24.39 -3.41
N ALA A 93 4.07 24.20 -3.99
CA ALA A 93 3.44 25.17 -4.88
C ALA A 93 3.12 26.49 -4.16
N LYS A 94 2.73 26.41 -2.90
CA LYS A 94 2.48 27.59 -2.05
C LYS A 94 3.77 28.35 -1.74
N LEU A 95 4.87 27.62 -1.43
CA LEU A 95 6.21 28.22 -1.25
C LEU A 95 6.75 28.81 -2.55
N ALA A 96 6.51 28.17 -3.69
CA ALA A 96 6.87 28.67 -5.03
C ALA A 96 6.05 29.92 -5.45
N GLY A 97 5.02 30.31 -4.68
CA GLY A 97 4.19 31.49 -4.96
C GLY A 97 3.16 31.32 -6.08
N LEU A 98 2.82 30.06 -6.44
CA LEU A 98 1.80 29.78 -7.44
C LEU A 98 0.40 30.23 -6.95
N LYS A 99 -0.34 30.86 -7.86
CA LYS A 99 -1.72 31.29 -7.58
C LYS A 99 -2.74 30.19 -7.84
N GLU A 100 -2.43 29.28 -8.75
CA GLU A 100 -3.32 28.19 -9.15
C GLU A 100 -2.54 26.88 -9.23
N VAL A 101 -3.22 25.78 -8.98
CA VAL A 101 -2.66 24.42 -9.03
C VAL A 101 -3.60 23.48 -9.80
N PRO A 102 -3.05 22.50 -10.54
CA PRO A 102 -3.85 21.48 -11.19
C PRO A 102 -4.39 20.49 -10.12
N ILE A 103 -5.68 20.26 -10.15
CA ILE A 103 -6.34 19.29 -9.28
C ILE A 103 -7.15 18.28 -10.08
N ILE A 104 -7.30 17.09 -9.54
CA ILE A 104 -8.30 16.10 -9.96
C ILE A 104 -9.32 16.01 -8.84
N VAL A 105 -10.58 16.30 -9.17
CA VAL A 105 -11.69 16.19 -8.22
C VAL A 105 -12.28 14.79 -8.35
N LYS A 106 -12.32 14.07 -7.24
CA LYS A 106 -12.98 12.78 -7.14
C LYS A 106 -13.84 12.75 -5.88
N GLU A 107 -15.02 12.17 -5.97
CA GLU A 107 -15.83 11.88 -4.80
C GLU A 107 -15.36 10.56 -4.20
N PHE A 108 -14.99 10.60 -2.93
CA PHE A 108 -14.56 9.42 -2.19
C PHE A 108 -15.46 9.23 -0.98
N THR A 109 -15.75 8.00 -0.67
CA THR A 109 -16.31 7.63 0.63
C THR A 109 -15.22 7.82 1.71
N GLU A 110 -15.62 7.99 2.96
CA GLU A 110 -14.68 8.08 4.09
C GLU A 110 -13.74 6.85 4.13
N GLN A 111 -14.26 5.68 3.81
CA GLN A 111 -13.50 4.44 3.75
C GLN A 111 -12.43 4.47 2.65
N GLU A 112 -12.75 4.93 1.45
CA GLU A 112 -11.80 5.07 0.35
C GLU A 112 -10.70 6.10 0.67
N ILE A 113 -11.04 7.19 1.36
CA ILE A 113 -10.05 8.19 1.79
C ILE A 113 -9.02 7.56 2.74
N VAL A 114 -9.47 6.80 3.74
CA VAL A 114 -8.59 6.11 4.69
C VAL A 114 -7.74 5.06 3.96
N GLU A 115 -8.31 4.33 3.02
CA GLU A 115 -7.61 3.35 2.19
C GLU A 115 -6.49 3.99 1.38
N ILE A 116 -6.78 5.07 0.64
CA ILE A 116 -5.80 5.80 -0.18
C ILE A 116 -4.67 6.34 0.69
N SER A 117 -5.01 6.91 1.85
CA SER A 117 -4.01 7.42 2.80
C SER A 117 -3.11 6.31 3.35
N LEU A 118 -3.66 5.13 3.61
CA LEU A 118 -2.90 3.98 4.08
C LEU A 118 -1.96 3.45 2.99
N ILE A 119 -2.44 3.36 1.75
CA ILE A 119 -1.63 2.94 0.60
C ILE A 119 -0.49 3.95 0.34
N GLU A 120 -0.78 5.27 0.37
CA GLU A 120 0.26 6.30 0.23
C GLU A 120 1.32 6.16 1.32
N ASN A 121 0.90 5.89 2.56
CA ASN A 121 1.84 5.69 3.66
C ASN A 121 2.72 4.45 3.47
N ILE A 122 2.17 3.35 2.94
CA ILE A 122 2.93 2.12 2.62
C ILE A 122 3.98 2.36 1.53
N GLN A 123 3.71 3.24 0.59
CA GLN A 123 4.63 3.57 -0.51
C GLN A 123 5.79 4.50 -0.09
N ARG A 124 5.87 4.89 1.19
CA ARG A 124 7.01 5.66 1.71
C ARG A 124 8.25 4.78 1.82
N GLU A 125 9.40 5.37 1.52
CA GLU A 125 10.70 4.67 1.53
C GLU A 125 11.19 4.24 2.92
N ASN A 126 10.59 4.73 4.02
CA ASN A 126 11.12 4.62 5.38
C ASN A 126 10.26 3.75 6.33
N LEU A 127 9.39 2.88 5.83
CA LEU A 127 8.67 1.93 6.68
C LEU A 127 9.59 0.77 7.08
N ASN A 128 9.61 0.45 8.37
CA ASN A 128 10.25 -0.79 8.80
C ASN A 128 9.41 -2.02 8.37
N PRO A 129 10.01 -3.23 8.28
CA PRO A 129 9.31 -4.42 7.79
C PRO A 129 8.08 -4.82 8.61
N ILE A 130 8.04 -4.49 9.90
CA ILE A 130 6.91 -4.81 10.77
C ILE A 130 5.77 -3.81 10.57
N GLU A 131 6.08 -2.52 10.42
CA GLU A 131 5.08 -1.50 10.05
C GLU A 131 4.44 -1.80 8.70
N GLU A 132 5.24 -2.18 7.70
CA GLU A 132 4.76 -2.59 6.39
C GLU A 132 3.78 -3.78 6.51
N ALA A 133 4.16 -4.80 7.29
CA ALA A 133 3.33 -5.97 7.53
C ALA A 133 2.01 -5.64 8.25
N MET A 134 2.05 -4.73 9.23
CA MET A 134 0.86 -4.25 9.93
C MET A 134 -0.08 -3.49 9.00
N ALA A 135 0.46 -2.65 8.12
CA ALA A 135 -0.32 -1.90 7.15
C ALA A 135 -1.02 -2.82 6.14
N TYR A 136 -0.34 -3.88 5.65
CA TYR A 136 -0.98 -4.90 4.80
C TYR A 136 -2.10 -5.64 5.54
N LYS A 137 -1.86 -6.04 6.80
CA LYS A 137 -2.88 -6.70 7.63
C LYS A 137 -4.11 -5.80 7.83
N ARG A 138 -3.88 -4.50 7.97
CA ARG A 138 -4.92 -3.49 8.10
C ARG A 138 -5.75 -3.38 6.82
N LEU A 139 -5.11 -3.28 5.64
CA LEU A 139 -5.79 -3.29 4.34
C LEU A 139 -6.69 -4.51 4.15
N LEU A 140 -6.22 -5.70 4.51
CA LEU A 140 -7.02 -6.93 4.42
C LEU A 140 -8.23 -6.93 5.36
N LYS A 141 -8.07 -6.45 6.62
CA LYS A 141 -9.12 -6.56 7.63
C LYS A 141 -10.15 -5.43 7.56
N GLU A 142 -9.69 -4.16 7.43
CA GLU A 142 -10.58 -3.00 7.49
C GLU A 142 -11.30 -2.75 6.16
N PHE A 143 -10.63 -3.08 5.04
CA PHE A 143 -11.17 -2.86 3.70
C PHE A 143 -11.64 -4.15 3.00
N ASN A 144 -11.58 -5.28 3.72
CA ASN A 144 -11.99 -6.60 3.22
C ASN A 144 -11.37 -6.98 1.86
N LEU A 145 -10.11 -6.54 1.65
CA LEU A 145 -9.36 -6.80 0.42
C LEU A 145 -8.76 -8.21 0.46
N LYS A 146 -8.59 -8.81 -0.71
CA LYS A 146 -7.81 -10.03 -0.88
C LYS A 146 -6.32 -9.70 -1.00
N GLN A 147 -5.45 -10.69 -0.72
CA GLN A 147 -4.01 -10.49 -0.82
C GLN A 147 -3.53 -10.07 -2.22
N ASP A 148 -4.21 -10.55 -3.27
CA ASP A 148 -3.91 -10.16 -4.64
C ASP A 148 -4.24 -8.69 -4.90
N GLU A 149 -5.37 -8.21 -4.38
CA GLU A 149 -5.83 -6.83 -4.50
C GLU A 149 -4.90 -5.87 -3.73
N VAL A 150 -4.46 -6.28 -2.52
CA VAL A 150 -3.46 -5.50 -1.77
C VAL A 150 -2.16 -5.41 -2.55
N ALA A 151 -1.65 -6.54 -3.07
CA ALA A 151 -0.41 -6.59 -3.83
C ALA A 151 -0.44 -5.66 -5.05
N GLU A 152 -1.54 -5.66 -5.80
CA GLU A 152 -1.74 -4.78 -6.95
C GLU A 152 -1.73 -3.30 -6.54
N ARG A 153 -2.48 -2.92 -5.48
CA ARG A 153 -2.58 -1.53 -5.02
C ARG A 153 -1.28 -0.95 -4.48
N VAL A 154 -0.44 -1.79 -3.85
CA VAL A 154 0.87 -1.37 -3.32
C VAL A 154 2.01 -1.61 -4.31
N SER A 155 1.72 -2.08 -5.54
CA SER A 155 2.72 -2.38 -6.58
C SER A 155 3.79 -3.39 -6.12
N LYS A 156 3.39 -4.40 -5.37
CA LYS A 156 4.23 -5.50 -4.90
C LYS A 156 3.69 -6.85 -5.42
N SER A 157 4.51 -7.90 -5.36
CA SER A 157 4.01 -9.24 -5.64
C SER A 157 3.16 -9.77 -4.46
N ARG A 158 2.16 -10.61 -4.75
CA ARG A 158 1.41 -11.33 -3.71
C ARG A 158 2.32 -12.07 -2.73
N THR A 159 3.38 -12.69 -3.25
CA THR A 159 4.38 -13.39 -2.42
C THR A 159 5.09 -12.45 -1.46
N ALA A 160 5.42 -11.23 -1.90
CA ALA A 160 6.04 -10.21 -1.04
C ALA A 160 5.09 -9.83 0.10
N VAL A 161 3.83 -9.51 -0.21
CA VAL A 161 2.79 -9.16 0.79
C VAL A 161 2.58 -10.32 1.79
N THR A 162 2.47 -11.56 1.29
CA THR A 162 2.30 -12.74 2.14
C THR A 162 3.51 -12.95 3.06
N ASN A 163 4.73 -12.82 2.54
CA ASN A 163 5.96 -12.99 3.32
C ASN A 163 6.11 -11.89 4.38
N SER A 164 5.80 -10.64 4.04
CA SER A 164 5.80 -9.53 5.00
C SER A 164 4.83 -9.81 6.14
N MET A 165 3.58 -10.16 5.86
CA MET A 165 2.58 -10.45 6.90
C MET A 165 2.93 -11.65 7.78
N ARG A 166 3.69 -12.62 7.29
CA ARG A 166 4.14 -13.75 8.11
C ARG A 166 5.05 -13.32 9.24
N LEU A 167 5.77 -12.19 9.12
CA LEU A 167 6.62 -11.66 10.18
C LEU A 167 5.84 -11.33 11.46
N LEU A 168 4.56 -10.98 11.34
CA LEU A 168 3.67 -10.71 12.48
C LEU A 168 3.29 -11.96 13.30
N LYS A 169 3.75 -13.15 12.89
CA LYS A 169 3.60 -14.40 13.65
C LYS A 169 4.81 -14.70 14.55
N LEU A 170 5.87 -13.92 14.44
CA LEU A 170 7.04 -14.04 15.28
C LEU A 170 6.75 -13.49 16.68
N ASN A 171 7.50 -13.96 17.67
CA ASN A 171 7.51 -13.39 19.01
C ASN A 171 7.80 -11.87 18.93
N ASP A 172 7.14 -11.08 19.78
CA ASP A 172 7.26 -9.61 19.77
C ASP A 172 8.71 -9.13 19.96
N ARG A 173 9.51 -9.84 20.77
CA ARG A 173 10.93 -9.53 20.95
C ARG A 173 11.75 -9.74 19.67
N VAL A 174 11.40 -10.77 18.89
CA VAL A 174 12.02 -11.03 17.57
C VAL A 174 11.58 -9.99 16.55
N GLN A 175 10.31 -9.56 16.59
CA GLN A 175 9.82 -8.45 15.76
C GLN A 175 10.60 -7.15 16.07
N GLN A 176 10.87 -6.88 17.37
CA GLN A 176 11.67 -5.71 17.75
C GLN A 176 13.10 -5.79 17.19
N MET A 177 13.74 -6.97 17.22
CA MET A 177 15.07 -7.16 16.62
C MET A 177 15.09 -6.89 15.10
N ILE A 178 13.96 -7.10 14.40
CA ILE A 178 13.83 -6.73 12.97
C ILE A 178 13.71 -5.20 12.83
N ILE A 179 12.95 -4.55 13.69
CA ILE A 179 12.78 -3.08 13.70
C ILE A 179 14.11 -2.39 13.95
N ASP A 180 14.93 -2.95 14.86
CA ASP A 180 16.24 -2.41 15.26
C ASP A 180 17.37 -2.84 14.29
N ASP A 181 17.05 -3.45 13.14
CA ASP A 181 18.00 -3.95 12.14
C ASP A 181 19.04 -4.95 12.68
N MET A 182 18.77 -5.57 13.83
CA MET A 182 19.65 -6.59 14.41
C MET A 182 19.66 -7.88 13.60
N ILE A 183 18.51 -8.25 13.03
CA ILE A 183 18.36 -9.40 12.13
C ILE A 183 17.56 -9.01 10.88
N SER A 184 17.90 -9.61 9.74
CA SER A 184 17.20 -9.33 8.49
C SER A 184 15.85 -10.09 8.39
N THR A 185 14.98 -9.64 7.51
CA THR A 185 13.73 -10.35 7.18
C THR A 185 13.95 -11.77 6.64
N GLY A 186 15.14 -12.04 6.08
CA GLY A 186 15.55 -13.39 5.66
C GLY A 186 15.73 -14.32 6.85
N HIS A 187 16.47 -13.90 7.88
CA HIS A 187 16.63 -14.62 9.13
C HIS A 187 15.28 -14.84 9.83
N ALA A 188 14.50 -13.78 9.91
CA ALA A 188 13.16 -13.81 10.51
C ALA A 188 12.24 -14.84 9.86
N ARG A 189 12.27 -14.97 8.52
CA ARG A 189 11.48 -16.00 7.81
C ARG A 189 11.91 -17.43 8.15
N ALA A 190 13.19 -17.68 8.35
CA ALA A 190 13.67 -18.99 8.79
C ALA A 190 13.16 -19.32 10.20
N LEU A 191 13.14 -18.33 11.12
CA LEU A 191 12.66 -18.49 12.49
C LEU A 191 11.17 -18.80 12.61
N LEU A 192 10.35 -18.47 11.59
CA LEU A 192 8.93 -18.84 11.55
C LEU A 192 8.66 -20.36 11.59
N ALA A 193 9.68 -21.17 11.40
CA ALA A 193 9.57 -22.63 11.49
C ALA A 193 9.69 -23.16 12.94
N ILE A 194 10.03 -22.31 13.89
CA ILE A 194 10.12 -22.60 15.32
C ILE A 194 8.82 -22.13 15.98
N GLU A 195 8.11 -23.05 16.64
CA GLU A 195 6.82 -22.78 17.28
C GLU A 195 6.97 -22.20 18.69
N ASP A 196 8.03 -22.63 19.40
CA ASP A 196 8.31 -22.16 20.76
C ASP A 196 8.90 -20.75 20.74
N GLU A 197 8.22 -19.81 21.40
CA GLU A 197 8.56 -18.39 21.40
C GLU A 197 9.91 -18.10 22.08
N GLU A 198 10.24 -18.79 23.16
CA GLU A 198 11.53 -18.61 23.85
C GLU A 198 12.69 -19.15 23.01
N GLN A 199 12.51 -20.33 22.41
CA GLN A 199 13.49 -20.90 21.51
C GLN A 199 13.70 -20.01 20.28
N GLN A 200 12.62 -19.43 19.75
CA GLN A 200 12.67 -18.50 18.63
C GLN A 200 13.50 -17.26 18.97
N TYR A 201 13.29 -16.70 20.16
CA TYR A 201 14.07 -15.54 20.63
C TYR A 201 15.53 -15.89 20.94
N MET A 202 15.81 -17.04 21.59
CA MET A 202 17.17 -17.51 21.81
C MET A 202 17.94 -17.68 20.50
N LEU A 203 17.31 -18.25 19.48
CA LEU A 203 17.91 -18.39 18.16
C LEU A 203 18.13 -17.04 17.47
N ALA A 204 17.21 -16.09 17.62
CA ALA A 204 17.38 -14.74 17.08
C ALA A 204 18.61 -14.05 17.68
N ASN A 205 18.83 -14.14 19.00
CA ASN A 205 20.04 -13.63 19.66
C ASN A 205 21.30 -14.33 19.15
N LYS A 206 21.27 -15.66 19.02
CA LYS A 206 22.40 -16.41 18.48
C LYS A 206 22.77 -15.99 17.07
N ILE A 207 21.76 -15.75 16.20
CA ILE A 207 21.98 -15.24 14.83
C ILE A 207 22.68 -13.89 14.86
N PHE A 208 22.27 -13.00 15.75
CA PHE A 208 22.86 -11.67 15.90
C PHE A 208 24.30 -11.74 16.44
N ASP A 209 24.52 -12.48 17.53
CA ASP A 209 25.81 -12.57 18.22
C ASP A 209 26.88 -13.25 17.36
N GLU A 210 26.54 -14.35 16.70
CA GLU A 210 27.44 -15.12 15.84
C GLU A 210 27.49 -14.62 14.40
N LYS A 211 26.72 -13.58 14.06
CA LYS A 211 26.59 -13.00 12.69
C LYS A 211 26.30 -14.05 11.61
N LEU A 212 25.42 -14.98 11.91
CA LEU A 212 25.06 -16.06 11.01
C LEU A 212 24.42 -15.50 9.73
N SER A 213 24.75 -16.11 8.60
CA SER A 213 24.05 -15.83 7.35
C SER A 213 22.66 -16.47 7.33
N VAL A 214 21.78 -16.01 6.43
CA VAL A 214 20.45 -16.60 6.26
C VAL A 214 20.53 -18.11 5.99
N ARG A 215 21.51 -18.57 5.18
CA ARG A 215 21.69 -19.99 4.87
C ARG A 215 22.11 -20.83 6.07
N GLU A 216 22.96 -20.28 6.94
CA GLU A 216 23.38 -20.94 8.19
C GLU A 216 22.21 -21.00 9.16
N THR A 217 21.42 -19.93 9.25
CA THR A 217 20.19 -19.88 10.05
C THR A 217 19.20 -20.95 9.58
N GLU A 218 18.97 -21.09 8.28
CA GLU A 218 18.08 -22.12 7.72
C GLU A 218 18.57 -23.55 8.07
N LYS A 219 19.88 -23.80 8.00
CA LYS A 219 20.47 -25.08 8.41
C LYS A 219 20.27 -25.34 9.89
N LEU A 220 20.54 -24.34 10.72
CA LEU A 220 20.37 -24.42 12.18
C LEU A 220 18.91 -24.74 12.56
N VAL A 221 17.96 -24.02 12.00
CA VAL A 221 16.52 -24.23 12.22
C VAL A 221 16.09 -25.63 11.75
N LYS A 222 16.63 -26.10 10.62
CA LYS A 222 16.33 -27.44 10.09
C LYS A 222 16.88 -28.55 11.00
N ALA A 223 18.01 -28.34 11.66
CA ALA A 223 18.61 -29.31 12.58
C ALA A 223 17.86 -29.40 13.92
N LEU A 224 17.04 -28.42 14.27
CA LEU A 224 16.24 -28.36 15.49
C LEU A 224 14.82 -28.89 15.33
N LYS A 225 14.42 -29.23 14.12
CA LYS A 225 13.16 -29.92 13.79
C LYS A 225 13.33 -31.43 13.73
#